data_410138cd730180600b1326aa14113a47
#
_entry.id   410138cd730180600b1326aa14113a47
#
_cell.length_a   1.000
_cell.length_b   1.000
_cell.length_c   1.000
_cell.angle_alpha   90.00
_cell.angle_beta   90.00
_cell.angle_gamma   90.00
#
_symmetry.space_group_name_H-M   'P 1'
#
loop_
_entity.id
_entity.type
_entity.pdbx_description
1 polymer ?
#
loop_
_entity_poly.entity_id
_entity_poly.type
_entity_poly.pdbx_seq_one_letter_code
_entity_poly.pdbx_strand_id
1 'polypeptide(L)'
;LNRFLIRIYHPLLLKVLHWPKTTLLIALLSILTVAWPLNRVGGEFLPQINEGDLLYMPSTLPGISAAQAADMLQKTDKLIMTVPEVARVFGKTGKAETATDSAPLEMVETTIQLKPQDQWRPGMTMEKIVEELDKTVRLPGLANLWVPPIRNRIDMLSTGIKSPIGIKVSGTNLADIDAIAGQIEVVARSVPGVTSALAERLVGGRYLNIDIHR
;
A
#
# COMPACT_ATOMS: atom_id res chain seq x y z
N LEU A 1 34.52 -7.03 35.13
CA LEU A 1 33.23 -7.44 34.60
C LEU A 1 32.94 -8.92 34.84
N ASN A 2 33.85 -9.81 34.44
CA ASN A 2 33.67 -11.26 34.51
C ASN A 2 33.47 -11.78 35.94
N ARG A 3 34.30 -11.34 36.93
CA ARG A 3 34.16 -11.73 38.33
C ARG A 3 32.85 -11.26 38.98
N PHE A 4 32.32 -10.13 38.54
CA PHE A 4 31.03 -9.61 39.02
C PHE A 4 29.86 -10.46 38.48
N LEU A 5 29.90 -10.80 37.21
CA LEU A 5 28.89 -11.64 36.57
C LEU A 5 28.88 -13.05 37.21
N ILE A 6 30.05 -13.65 37.43
CA ILE A 6 30.18 -14.97 38.08
C ILE A 6 29.58 -14.91 39.49
N ARG A 7 29.84 -13.84 40.27
CA ARG A 7 29.32 -13.71 41.65
C ARG A 7 27.81 -13.70 41.70
N ILE A 8 27.15 -13.14 40.71
CA ILE A 8 25.66 -13.09 40.60
C ILE A 8 25.12 -14.42 40.05
N TYR A 9 25.74 -14.92 39.00
CA TYR A 9 25.26 -16.12 38.28
C TYR A 9 25.42 -17.41 39.11
N HIS A 10 26.54 -17.59 39.78
CA HIS A 10 26.84 -18.81 40.52
C HIS A 10 25.80 -19.21 41.59
N PRO A 11 25.37 -18.31 42.49
CA PRO A 11 24.34 -18.66 43.48
C PRO A 11 22.96 -18.91 42.86
N LEU A 12 22.67 -18.24 41.73
CA LEU A 12 21.44 -18.46 40.98
C LEU A 12 21.43 -19.86 40.34
N LEU A 13 22.54 -20.23 39.73
CA LEU A 13 22.74 -21.55 39.13
C LEU A 13 22.58 -22.67 40.16
N LEU A 14 23.18 -22.52 41.33
CA LEU A 14 23.07 -23.51 42.41
C LEU A 14 21.61 -23.67 42.90
N LYS A 15 20.84 -22.58 43.00
CA LYS A 15 19.39 -22.62 43.36
C LYS A 15 18.58 -23.35 42.30
N VAL A 16 18.80 -23.06 41.03
CA VAL A 16 18.16 -23.72 39.88
C VAL A 16 18.41 -25.23 39.91
N LEU A 17 19.67 -25.64 40.12
CA LEU A 17 20.06 -27.05 40.17
C LEU A 17 19.52 -27.74 41.42
N HIS A 18 19.42 -27.05 42.55
CA HIS A 18 18.92 -27.61 43.79
C HIS A 18 17.39 -27.84 43.78
N TRP A 19 16.65 -27.01 43.00
CA TRP A 19 15.19 -27.07 42.90
C TRP A 19 14.69 -27.28 41.47
N PRO A 20 15.06 -28.42 40.84
CA PRO A 20 14.81 -28.65 39.41
C PRO A 20 13.31 -28.66 39.07
N LYS A 21 12.46 -29.25 39.92
CA LYS A 21 11.03 -29.34 39.69
C LYS A 21 10.38 -27.95 39.71
N THR A 22 10.76 -27.07 40.65
CA THR A 22 10.27 -25.72 40.75
C THR A 22 10.72 -24.88 39.56
N THR A 23 11.97 -25.06 39.15
CA THR A 23 12.52 -24.37 37.94
C THR A 23 11.77 -24.76 36.69
N LEU A 24 11.51 -26.07 36.50
CA LEU A 24 10.72 -26.55 35.37
C LEU A 24 9.27 -26.01 35.39
N LEU A 25 8.66 -25.95 36.60
CA LEU A 25 7.32 -25.40 36.75
C LEU A 25 7.29 -23.90 36.37
N ILE A 26 8.25 -23.12 36.84
CA ILE A 26 8.37 -21.69 36.51
C ILE A 26 8.60 -21.52 35.01
N ALA A 27 9.48 -22.33 34.40
CA ALA A 27 9.72 -22.28 32.96
C ALA A 27 8.45 -22.61 32.16
N LEU A 28 7.71 -23.65 32.56
CA LEU A 28 6.45 -24.01 31.94
C LEU A 28 5.41 -22.88 32.04
N LEU A 29 5.24 -22.30 33.25
CA LEU A 29 4.34 -21.16 33.44
C LEU A 29 4.76 -19.95 32.60
N SER A 30 6.07 -19.68 32.49
CA SER A 30 6.57 -18.59 31.63
C SER A 30 6.25 -18.82 30.16
N ILE A 31 6.35 -20.07 29.67
CA ILE A 31 5.94 -20.42 28.31
C ILE A 31 4.43 -20.23 28.13
N LEU A 32 3.64 -20.65 29.10
CA LEU A 32 2.18 -20.48 29.01
C LEU A 32 1.74 -19.01 28.97
N THR A 33 2.47 -18.11 29.65
CA THR A 33 2.17 -16.67 29.58
C THR A 33 2.36 -16.09 28.18
N VAL A 34 3.19 -16.70 27.34
CA VAL A 34 3.39 -16.28 25.94
C VAL A 34 2.16 -16.55 25.08
N ALA A 35 1.35 -17.53 25.43
CA ALA A 35 0.13 -17.87 24.68
C ALA A 35 -0.85 -16.69 24.62
N TRP A 36 -0.92 -15.87 25.66
CA TRP A 36 -1.82 -14.71 25.69
C TRP A 36 -1.45 -13.60 24.71
N PRO A 37 -0.20 -13.08 24.66
CA PRO A 37 0.20 -12.12 23.63
C PRO A 37 0.20 -12.73 22.24
N LEU A 38 0.59 -14.02 22.08
CA LEU A 38 0.64 -14.69 20.80
C LEU A 38 -0.73 -14.71 20.10
N ASN A 39 -1.82 -14.93 20.85
CA ASN A 39 -3.17 -14.88 20.31
C ASN A 39 -3.66 -13.46 19.95
N ARG A 40 -2.95 -12.43 20.39
CA ARG A 40 -3.28 -11.02 20.12
C ARG A 40 -2.39 -10.38 19.07
N VAL A 41 -1.24 -10.97 18.80
CA VAL A 41 -0.33 -10.52 17.74
C VAL A 41 -0.89 -11.05 16.42
N GLY A 42 -1.41 -10.15 15.59
CA GLY A 42 -1.79 -10.48 14.22
C GLY A 42 -0.56 -10.85 13.38
N GLY A 43 -0.79 -11.53 12.27
CA GLY A 43 0.25 -11.76 11.27
C GLY A 43 0.18 -10.75 10.14
N GLU A 44 1.24 -10.00 9.90
CA GLU A 44 1.38 -9.15 8.72
C GLU A 44 2.53 -9.66 7.87
N PHE A 45 2.31 -9.72 6.57
CA PHE A 45 3.38 -10.11 5.63
C PHE A 45 4.50 -9.06 5.60
N LEU A 46 4.14 -7.80 5.66
CA LEU A 46 5.06 -6.66 5.72
C LEU A 46 4.44 -5.56 6.59
N PRO A 47 5.10 -5.13 7.67
CA PRO A 47 4.58 -4.05 8.50
C PRO A 47 4.48 -2.76 7.69
N GLN A 48 3.54 -1.90 8.07
CA GLN A 48 3.44 -0.56 7.48
C GLN A 48 4.65 0.26 7.92
N ILE A 49 5.54 0.52 6.97
CA ILE A 49 6.70 1.38 7.18
C ILE A 49 6.33 2.76 6.68
N ASN A 50 6.52 3.78 7.51
CA ASN A 50 6.43 5.16 7.05
C ASN A 50 7.69 5.48 6.26
N GLU A 51 7.55 5.56 4.94
CA GLU A 51 8.66 5.81 4.02
C GLU A 51 8.97 7.30 3.88
N GLY A 52 8.13 8.17 4.49
CA GLY A 52 8.26 9.63 4.38
C GLY A 52 7.73 10.21 3.08
N ASP A 53 7.49 9.37 2.08
CA ASP A 53 6.96 9.75 0.77
C ASP A 53 5.66 8.99 0.49
N LEU A 54 4.87 9.50 -0.45
CA LEU A 54 3.66 8.86 -0.94
C LEU A 54 3.74 8.66 -2.45
N LEU A 55 3.08 7.61 -2.93
CA LEU A 55 2.85 7.35 -4.33
C LEU A 55 1.35 7.48 -4.60
N TYR A 56 1.00 8.35 -5.53
CA TYR A 56 -0.36 8.52 -6.01
C TYR A 56 -0.52 7.81 -7.35
N MET A 57 -1.42 6.85 -7.42
CA MET A 57 -1.67 6.04 -8.60
C MET A 57 -3.16 6.03 -8.97
N PRO A 58 -3.67 7.13 -9.54
CA PRO A 58 -5.07 7.17 -9.95
C PRO A 58 -5.32 6.21 -11.10
N SER A 59 -6.53 5.67 -11.14
CA SER A 59 -7.00 4.90 -12.28
C SER A 59 -8.08 5.68 -13.02
N THR A 60 -7.95 5.75 -14.35
CA THR A 60 -8.93 6.38 -15.25
C THR A 60 -9.64 5.32 -16.08
N LEU A 61 -10.68 5.74 -16.80
CA LEU A 61 -11.32 4.87 -17.78
C LEU A 61 -10.36 4.56 -18.94
N PRO A 62 -10.38 3.35 -19.50
CA PRO A 62 -9.56 2.96 -20.65
C PRO A 62 -9.83 3.83 -21.88
N GLY A 63 -8.78 4.05 -22.70
CA GLY A 63 -8.90 4.80 -23.96
C GLY A 63 -8.68 6.31 -23.85
N ILE A 64 -8.10 6.77 -22.74
CA ILE A 64 -7.65 8.16 -22.58
C ILE A 64 -6.54 8.48 -23.61
N SER A 65 -6.58 9.66 -24.23
CA SER A 65 -5.52 10.13 -25.12
C SER A 65 -4.27 10.57 -24.33
N ALA A 66 -3.11 10.56 -24.96
CA ALA A 66 -1.86 11.03 -24.35
C ALA A 66 -1.97 12.51 -23.89
N ALA A 67 -2.65 13.35 -24.67
CA ALA A 67 -2.88 14.74 -24.31
C ALA A 67 -3.77 14.88 -23.06
N GLN A 68 -4.84 14.09 -22.97
CA GLN A 68 -5.71 14.07 -21.79
C GLN A 68 -4.99 13.52 -20.54
N ALA A 69 -4.17 12.48 -20.71
CA ALA A 69 -3.37 11.93 -19.61
C ALA A 69 -2.37 12.97 -19.08
N ALA A 70 -1.70 13.69 -19.98
CA ALA A 70 -0.77 14.77 -19.61
C ALA A 70 -1.49 15.95 -18.92
N ASP A 71 -2.66 16.39 -19.41
CA ASP A 71 -3.46 17.45 -18.80
C ASP A 71 -3.96 17.04 -17.42
N MET A 72 -4.43 15.80 -17.28
CA MET A 72 -4.86 15.25 -15.99
C MET A 72 -3.71 15.20 -15.00
N LEU A 73 -2.54 14.68 -15.40
CA LEU A 73 -1.35 14.65 -14.57
C LEU A 73 -0.99 16.06 -14.05
N GLN A 74 -0.95 17.05 -14.93
CA GLN A 74 -0.62 18.41 -14.53
C GLN A 74 -1.66 19.02 -13.56
N LYS A 75 -2.94 18.70 -13.73
CA LYS A 75 -4.00 19.15 -12.83
C LYS A 75 -3.89 18.50 -11.46
N THR A 76 -3.71 17.19 -11.41
CA THR A 76 -3.57 16.46 -10.15
C THR A 76 -2.32 16.89 -9.39
N ASP A 77 -1.18 17.02 -10.07
CA ASP A 77 0.08 17.45 -9.45
C ASP A 77 -0.03 18.88 -8.87
N LYS A 78 -0.70 19.80 -9.57
CA LYS A 78 -0.97 21.15 -9.05
C LYS A 78 -1.86 21.14 -7.82
N LEU A 79 -2.91 20.30 -7.79
CA LEU A 79 -3.77 20.15 -6.63
C LEU A 79 -3.00 19.55 -5.44
N ILE A 80 -2.21 18.52 -5.65
CA ILE A 80 -1.40 17.89 -4.61
C ILE A 80 -0.42 18.91 -3.99
N MET A 81 0.20 19.75 -4.80
CA MET A 81 1.11 20.81 -4.33
C MET A 81 0.45 21.88 -3.45
N THR A 82 -0.89 21.95 -3.41
CA THR A 82 -1.58 22.92 -2.53
C THR A 82 -1.60 22.48 -1.07
N VAL A 83 -1.32 21.20 -0.79
CA VAL A 83 -1.27 20.67 0.59
C VAL A 83 0.05 21.10 1.26
N PRO A 84 -0.01 21.77 2.42
CA PRO A 84 1.18 22.40 3.02
C PRO A 84 2.31 21.46 3.40
N GLU A 85 2.01 20.19 3.70
CA GLU A 85 2.98 19.16 4.05
C GLU A 85 3.74 18.61 2.84
N VAL A 86 3.27 18.87 1.63
CA VAL A 86 3.95 18.46 0.39
C VAL A 86 5.14 19.36 0.11
N ALA A 87 6.30 18.76 -0.12
CA ALA A 87 7.52 19.47 -0.49
C ALA A 87 7.74 19.51 -2.00
N ARG A 88 7.51 18.37 -2.67
CA ARG A 88 7.70 18.20 -4.11
C ARG A 88 6.75 17.16 -4.66
N VAL A 89 6.40 17.32 -5.93
CA VAL A 89 5.59 16.39 -6.68
C VAL A 89 6.29 16.08 -8.01
N PHE A 90 6.37 14.82 -8.35
CA PHE A 90 6.90 14.36 -9.62
C PHE A 90 5.99 13.29 -10.19
N GLY A 91 5.26 13.64 -11.24
CA GLY A 91 4.35 12.73 -11.92
C GLY A 91 4.88 12.26 -13.28
N LYS A 92 4.55 11.02 -13.63
CA LYS A 92 4.81 10.43 -14.94
C LYS A 92 3.55 9.80 -15.52
N THR A 93 3.37 9.91 -16.81
CA THR A 93 2.35 9.21 -17.58
C THR A 93 2.93 8.78 -18.93
N GLY A 94 2.44 7.68 -19.45
CA GLY A 94 2.90 7.14 -20.72
C GLY A 94 2.69 5.63 -20.78
N LYS A 95 2.75 5.08 -22.01
CA LYS A 95 2.69 3.64 -22.22
C LYS A 95 4.10 3.04 -22.08
N ALA A 96 4.25 2.03 -21.25
CA ALA A 96 5.45 1.24 -21.11
C ALA A 96 5.15 -0.25 -21.29
N GLU A 97 5.98 -0.95 -22.05
CA GLU A 97 5.86 -2.38 -22.33
C GLU A 97 7.20 -3.07 -22.01
N THR A 98 7.65 -2.92 -20.76
CA THR A 98 8.90 -3.57 -20.32
C THR A 98 8.59 -4.69 -19.33
N ALA A 99 9.51 -5.64 -19.18
CA ALA A 99 9.36 -6.74 -18.23
C ALA A 99 9.30 -6.28 -16.77
N THR A 100 9.88 -5.12 -16.47
CA THR A 100 9.95 -4.56 -15.11
C THR A 100 8.90 -3.48 -14.85
N ASP A 101 8.34 -2.89 -15.88
CA ASP A 101 7.31 -1.86 -15.80
C ASP A 101 6.37 -2.00 -17.00
N SER A 102 5.20 -2.56 -16.77
CA SER A 102 4.12 -2.66 -17.73
C SER A 102 3.04 -1.67 -17.32
N ALA A 103 2.99 -0.52 -17.97
CA ALA A 103 2.05 0.53 -17.65
C ALA A 103 1.24 0.93 -18.89
N PRO A 104 -0.10 0.80 -18.84
CA PRO A 104 -0.96 1.38 -19.86
C PRO A 104 -1.02 2.91 -19.72
N LEU A 105 -1.50 3.60 -20.74
CA LEU A 105 -1.51 5.07 -20.78
C LEU A 105 -2.42 5.69 -19.70
N GLU A 106 -3.47 4.98 -19.31
CA GLU A 106 -4.41 5.35 -18.24
C GLU A 106 -3.84 5.20 -16.84
N MET A 107 -2.66 4.63 -16.68
CA MET A 107 -1.97 4.51 -15.41
C MET A 107 -1.03 5.69 -15.21
N VAL A 108 -1.46 6.62 -14.40
CA VAL A 108 -0.63 7.75 -13.95
C VAL A 108 0.05 7.38 -12.65
N GLU A 109 1.27 7.81 -12.48
CA GLU A 109 2.07 7.56 -11.29
C GLU A 109 2.75 8.85 -10.85
N THR A 110 2.42 9.33 -9.65
CA THR A 110 2.97 10.56 -9.09
C THR A 110 3.63 10.28 -7.76
N THR A 111 4.93 10.54 -7.66
CA THR A 111 5.67 10.50 -6.42
C THR A 111 5.53 11.83 -5.69
N ILE A 112 5.12 11.79 -4.42
CA ILE A 112 4.90 12.94 -3.56
C ILE A 112 5.91 12.88 -2.44
N GLN A 113 6.85 13.81 -2.46
CA GLN A 113 7.79 13.97 -1.36
C GLN A 113 7.18 14.88 -0.30
N LEU A 114 7.06 14.37 0.91
CA LEU A 114 6.58 15.14 2.05
C LEU A 114 7.71 15.93 2.70
N LYS A 115 7.37 17.01 3.38
CA LYS A 115 8.29 17.74 4.26
C LYS A 115 8.66 16.87 5.45
N PRO A 116 9.80 17.14 6.11
CA PRO A 116 10.12 16.52 7.39
C PRO A 116 8.98 16.70 8.41
N GLN A 117 8.75 15.67 9.23
CA GLN A 117 7.60 15.62 10.14
C GLN A 117 7.55 16.78 11.16
N ASP A 118 8.70 17.33 11.52
CA ASP A 118 8.83 18.51 12.38
C ASP A 118 8.30 19.82 11.73
N GLN A 119 8.12 19.82 10.40
CA GLN A 119 7.56 20.94 9.63
C GLN A 119 6.07 20.76 9.31
N TRP A 120 5.46 19.69 9.76
CA TRP A 120 4.05 19.47 9.56
C TRP A 120 3.21 20.35 10.49
N ARG A 121 1.99 20.66 10.08
CA ARG A 121 1.03 21.37 10.93
C ARG A 121 0.77 20.58 12.23
N PRO A 122 0.55 21.24 13.37
CA PRO A 122 0.30 20.58 14.65
C PRO A 122 -0.85 19.56 14.56
N GLY A 123 -0.58 18.31 15.02
CA GLY A 123 -1.57 17.23 15.03
C GLY A 123 -1.84 16.55 13.68
N MET A 124 -1.04 16.84 12.64
CA MET A 124 -1.08 16.09 11.38
C MET A 124 -0.41 14.74 11.54
N THR A 125 -1.01 13.74 10.93
CA THR A 125 -0.47 12.37 10.78
C THR A 125 -0.49 12.00 9.31
N MET A 126 0.19 10.92 8.92
CA MET A 126 0.19 10.42 7.54
C MET A 126 -1.23 10.17 7.04
N GLU A 127 -2.08 9.56 7.87
CA GLU A 127 -3.46 9.26 7.52
C GLU A 127 -4.26 10.53 7.24
N LYS A 128 -4.08 11.58 8.05
CA LYS A 128 -4.75 12.87 7.85
C LYS A 128 -4.26 13.58 6.59
N ILE A 129 -2.98 13.47 6.26
CA ILE A 129 -2.42 14.02 5.02
C ILE A 129 -3.04 13.30 3.83
N VAL A 130 -3.12 11.97 3.85
CA VAL A 130 -3.77 11.18 2.81
C VAL A 130 -5.25 11.55 2.68
N GLU A 131 -5.96 11.71 3.79
CA GLU A 131 -7.36 12.13 3.78
C GLU A 131 -7.55 13.55 3.18
N GLU A 132 -6.65 14.48 3.48
CA GLU A 132 -6.68 15.84 2.92
C GLU A 132 -6.34 15.82 1.41
N LEU A 133 -5.33 15.06 1.02
CA LEU A 133 -4.99 14.84 -0.39
C LEU A 133 -6.17 14.23 -1.17
N ASP A 134 -6.84 13.24 -0.60
CA ASP A 134 -7.99 12.59 -1.24
C ASP A 134 -9.19 13.54 -1.39
N LYS A 135 -9.39 14.44 -0.43
CA LYS A 135 -10.40 15.51 -0.52
C LYS A 135 -10.03 16.58 -1.55
N THR A 136 -8.74 16.90 -1.67
CA THR A 136 -8.24 17.95 -2.56
C THR A 136 -8.23 17.49 -4.01
N VAL A 137 -7.88 16.22 -4.26
CA VAL A 137 -7.81 15.64 -5.61
C VAL A 137 -9.10 14.88 -5.91
N ARG A 138 -10.21 15.59 -6.08
CA ARG A 138 -11.49 14.99 -6.48
C ARG A 138 -11.84 15.39 -7.91
N LEU A 139 -11.46 14.56 -8.87
CA LEU A 139 -11.81 14.73 -10.27
C LEU A 139 -12.84 13.67 -10.68
N PRO A 140 -13.91 14.06 -11.41
CA PRO A 140 -14.90 13.10 -11.90
C PRO A 140 -14.25 12.04 -12.79
N GLY A 141 -14.59 10.77 -12.56
CA GLY A 141 -14.06 9.65 -13.33
C GLY A 141 -12.66 9.20 -12.95
N LEU A 142 -12.08 9.76 -11.87
CA LEU A 142 -10.79 9.38 -11.34
C LEU A 142 -10.96 8.63 -10.02
N ALA A 143 -10.38 7.46 -9.92
CA ALA A 143 -10.32 6.73 -8.66
C ALA A 143 -8.91 6.89 -8.06
N ASN A 144 -8.86 7.51 -6.88
CA ASN A 144 -7.61 7.78 -6.20
C ASN A 144 -7.08 6.54 -5.49
N LEU A 145 -5.77 6.35 -5.53
CA LEU A 145 -5.03 5.38 -4.75
C LEU A 145 -3.77 6.03 -4.20
N TRP A 146 -3.62 6.03 -2.87
CA TRP A 146 -2.50 6.60 -2.13
C TRP A 146 -1.78 5.47 -1.40
N VAL A 147 -0.53 5.23 -1.73
CA VAL A 147 0.25 4.09 -1.21
C VAL A 147 1.69 4.48 -0.89
N PRO A 148 2.37 3.79 0.02
CA PRO A 148 3.80 3.92 0.19
C PRO A 148 4.53 3.39 -1.06
N PRO A 149 5.55 4.10 -1.59
CA PRO A 149 6.21 3.74 -2.86
C PRO A 149 6.85 2.35 -2.88
N ILE A 150 7.63 2.01 -1.87
CA ILE A 150 8.36 0.74 -1.80
C ILE A 150 7.38 -0.41 -1.53
N ARG A 151 6.46 -0.23 -0.57
CA ARG A 151 5.44 -1.21 -0.25
C ARG A 151 4.59 -1.57 -1.47
N ASN A 152 4.13 -0.56 -2.19
CA ASN A 152 3.32 -0.76 -3.39
C ASN A 152 4.08 -1.54 -4.47
N ARG A 153 5.38 -1.27 -4.65
CA ARG A 153 6.20 -2.01 -5.61
C ARG A 153 6.30 -3.50 -5.25
N ILE A 154 6.48 -3.81 -3.98
CA ILE A 154 6.51 -5.19 -3.49
C ILE A 154 5.16 -5.88 -3.70
N ASP A 155 4.06 -5.21 -3.34
CA ASP A 155 2.71 -5.74 -3.50
C ASP A 155 2.39 -6.00 -4.99
N MET A 156 2.70 -5.06 -5.88
CA MET A 156 2.51 -5.23 -7.32
C MET A 156 3.33 -6.38 -7.91
N LEU A 157 4.58 -6.55 -7.49
CA LEU A 157 5.45 -7.64 -7.98
C LEU A 157 4.99 -9.02 -7.46
N SER A 158 4.47 -9.08 -6.24
CA SER A 158 4.07 -10.34 -5.62
C SER A 158 2.65 -10.78 -6.00
N THR A 159 1.72 -9.86 -6.11
CA THR A 159 0.29 -10.15 -6.34
C THR A 159 -0.21 -9.71 -7.70
N GLY A 160 0.49 -8.80 -8.37
CA GLY A 160 0.05 -8.12 -9.61
C GLY A 160 -1.09 -7.12 -9.37
N ILE A 161 -1.32 -6.68 -8.12
CA ILE A 161 -2.39 -5.77 -7.74
C ILE A 161 -1.78 -4.54 -7.09
N LYS A 162 -2.31 -3.34 -7.41
CA LYS A 162 -1.79 -2.06 -6.91
C LYS A 162 -2.19 -1.74 -5.46
N SER A 163 -3.16 -2.49 -4.92
CA SER A 163 -3.70 -2.27 -3.58
C SER A 163 -3.35 -3.43 -2.64
N PRO A 164 -3.36 -3.23 -1.31
CA PRO A 164 -3.08 -4.28 -0.33
C PRO A 164 -4.05 -5.46 -0.40
N ILE A 165 -5.28 -5.22 -0.82
CA ILE A 165 -6.32 -6.24 -1.00
C ILE A 165 -6.83 -6.18 -2.43
N GLY A 166 -6.87 -7.32 -3.08
CA GLY A 166 -7.40 -7.43 -4.43
C GLY A 166 -8.19 -8.70 -4.64
N ILE A 167 -9.27 -8.59 -5.41
CA ILE A 167 -10.12 -9.71 -5.81
C ILE A 167 -9.87 -9.95 -7.30
N LYS A 168 -9.31 -11.11 -7.63
CA LYS A 168 -9.08 -11.52 -9.02
C LYS A 168 -10.30 -12.26 -9.54
N VAL A 169 -10.94 -11.71 -10.55
CA VAL A 169 -12.05 -12.32 -11.28
C VAL A 169 -11.50 -12.90 -12.57
N SER A 170 -11.73 -14.18 -12.83
CA SER A 170 -11.29 -14.86 -14.05
C SER A 170 -12.45 -15.58 -14.71
N GLY A 171 -12.41 -15.64 -16.04
CA GLY A 171 -13.43 -16.26 -16.85
C GLY A 171 -13.01 -16.33 -18.32
N THR A 172 -13.84 -16.90 -19.18
CA THR A 172 -13.58 -17.05 -20.61
C THR A 172 -14.09 -15.87 -21.44
N ASN A 173 -14.99 -15.05 -20.89
CA ASN A 173 -15.61 -13.92 -21.57
C ASN A 173 -15.32 -12.62 -20.82
N LEU A 174 -14.70 -11.66 -21.48
CA LEU A 174 -14.32 -10.36 -20.87
C LEU A 174 -15.54 -9.52 -20.44
N ALA A 175 -16.65 -9.59 -21.17
CA ALA A 175 -17.86 -8.86 -20.83
C ALA A 175 -18.49 -9.36 -19.51
N ASP A 176 -18.48 -10.69 -19.31
CA ASP A 176 -18.98 -11.30 -18.07
C ASP A 176 -18.08 -10.97 -16.89
N ILE A 177 -16.74 -10.99 -17.10
CA ILE A 177 -15.75 -10.58 -16.09
C ILE A 177 -16.00 -9.13 -15.67
N ASP A 178 -16.17 -8.22 -16.62
CA ASP A 178 -16.40 -6.78 -16.36
C ASP A 178 -17.71 -6.57 -15.59
N ALA A 179 -18.78 -7.26 -15.98
CA ALA A 179 -20.07 -7.18 -15.30
C ALA A 179 -20.00 -7.71 -13.85
N ILE A 180 -19.35 -8.85 -13.63
CA ILE A 180 -19.18 -9.44 -12.30
C ILE A 180 -18.27 -8.55 -11.44
N ALA A 181 -17.16 -8.05 -11.98
CA ALA A 181 -16.24 -7.17 -11.27
C ALA A 181 -16.95 -5.87 -10.82
N GLY A 182 -17.84 -5.31 -11.67
CA GLY A 182 -18.65 -4.16 -11.29
C GLY A 182 -19.63 -4.45 -10.15
N GLN A 183 -20.25 -5.64 -10.12
CA GLN A 183 -21.10 -6.06 -9.01
C GLN A 183 -20.30 -6.23 -7.71
N ILE A 184 -19.12 -6.84 -7.78
CA ILE A 184 -18.21 -6.98 -6.64
C ILE A 184 -17.78 -5.60 -6.11
N GLU A 185 -17.48 -4.63 -6.98
CA GLU A 185 -17.13 -3.26 -6.58
C GLU A 185 -18.25 -2.63 -5.72
N VAL A 186 -19.50 -2.74 -6.15
CA VAL A 186 -20.65 -2.19 -5.41
C VAL A 186 -20.78 -2.84 -4.03
N VAL A 187 -20.66 -4.17 -3.97
CA VAL A 187 -20.71 -4.91 -2.69
C VAL A 187 -19.53 -4.53 -1.79
N ALA A 188 -18.31 -4.50 -2.35
CA ALA A 188 -17.12 -4.17 -1.59
C ALA A 188 -17.19 -2.77 -0.96
N ARG A 189 -17.72 -1.77 -1.68
CA ARG A 189 -17.93 -0.41 -1.15
C ARG A 189 -18.91 -0.35 0.02
N SER A 190 -19.81 -1.31 0.15
CA SER A 190 -20.77 -1.37 1.25
C SER A 190 -20.21 -2.01 2.53
N VAL A 191 -19.04 -2.63 2.46
CA VAL A 191 -18.43 -3.31 3.62
C VAL A 191 -17.81 -2.28 4.57
N PRO A 192 -18.15 -2.31 5.88
CA PRO A 192 -17.55 -1.42 6.87
C PRO A 192 -16.02 -1.61 6.92
N GLY A 193 -15.29 -0.49 6.88
CA GLY A 193 -13.83 -0.48 6.88
C GLY A 193 -13.18 -0.45 5.49
N VAL A 194 -13.98 -0.54 4.42
CA VAL A 194 -13.50 -0.32 3.04
C VAL A 194 -13.62 1.16 2.70
N THR A 195 -12.48 1.81 2.50
CA THR A 195 -12.42 3.24 2.15
C THR A 195 -12.75 3.49 0.68
N SER A 196 -12.26 2.61 -0.20
CA SER A 196 -12.54 2.65 -1.64
C SER A 196 -12.45 1.24 -2.23
N ALA A 197 -13.23 1.02 -3.28
CA ALA A 197 -13.13 -0.17 -4.12
C ALA A 197 -13.28 0.26 -5.58
N LEU A 198 -12.46 -0.32 -6.45
CA LEU A 198 -12.47 -0.05 -7.88
C LEU A 198 -12.31 -1.36 -8.65
N ALA A 199 -13.22 -1.61 -9.57
CA ALA A 199 -13.05 -2.65 -10.58
C ALA A 199 -12.27 -2.10 -11.76
N GLU A 200 -11.10 -2.67 -12.08
CA GLU A 200 -10.39 -2.33 -13.31
C GLU A 200 -11.24 -2.71 -14.52
N ARG A 201 -11.45 -1.76 -15.42
CA ARG A 201 -12.22 -1.98 -16.64
C ARG A 201 -11.33 -2.56 -17.72
N LEU A 202 -11.71 -3.72 -18.23
CA LEU A 202 -10.98 -4.43 -19.30
C LEU A 202 -11.53 -4.13 -20.69
N VAL A 203 -12.74 -3.58 -20.77
CA VAL A 203 -13.48 -3.38 -22.02
C VAL A 203 -13.68 -1.89 -22.29
N GLY A 204 -13.39 -1.45 -23.53
CA GLY A 204 -13.71 -0.08 -23.98
C GLY A 204 -12.56 0.72 -24.55
N GLY A 205 -11.31 0.30 -24.36
CA GLY A 205 -10.15 0.93 -25.02
C GLY A 205 -10.10 0.57 -26.52
N ARG A 206 -10.00 1.58 -27.38
CA ARG A 206 -9.71 1.37 -28.81
C ARG A 206 -8.30 1.87 -29.07
N TYR A 207 -7.45 0.99 -29.65
CA TYR A 207 -6.06 1.30 -29.97
C TYR A 207 -5.86 1.18 -31.49
N LEU A 208 -5.12 2.11 -32.05
CA LEU A 208 -4.64 2.04 -33.42
C LEU A 208 -3.15 1.68 -33.39
N ASN A 209 -2.82 0.50 -33.85
CA ASN A 209 -1.44 0.08 -34.03
C ASN A 209 -1.04 0.37 -35.46
N ILE A 210 0.09 1.03 -35.67
CA ILE A 210 0.69 1.32 -36.99
C ILE A 210 1.98 0.51 -37.10
N ASP A 211 1.90 -0.58 -37.84
CA ASP A 211 3.10 -1.40 -38.16
C ASP A 211 3.77 -0.87 -39.43
N ILE A 212 4.98 -0.39 -39.25
CA ILE A 212 5.77 0.15 -40.38
C ILE A 212 6.59 -1.00 -40.98
N HIS A 213 6.23 -1.42 -42.19
CA HIS A 213 7.05 -2.32 -42.97
C HIS A 213 8.21 -1.52 -43.59
N ARG A 214 9.45 -1.88 -43.21
CA ARG A 214 10.67 -1.33 -43.77
C ARG A 214 11.22 -2.22 -44.87
#